data_36e0d6207b30e5e0b6742e51497f7c3b
#
_entry.id   36e0d6207b30e5e0b6742e51497f7c3b
#
_cell.length_a   1.000
_cell.length_b   1.000
_cell.length_c   1.000
_cell.angle_alpha   90.00
_cell.angle_beta   90.00
_cell.angle_gamma   90.00
#
_symmetry.space_group_name_H-M   'P 1'
#
loop_
_entity.id
_entity.type
_entity.pdbx_description
1 polymer ?
#
loop_
_entity_poly.entity_id
_entity_poly.type
_entity_poly.pdbx_seq_one_letter_code
_entity_poly.pdbx_strand_id
1 'polypeptide(L)'
;MKKSNMVFIIGAALLMAAATGCFGNKEAKSDQSNNKAQTEVANADIRGQWYIENIVFNDSDYVRPDETSSSMKQYIVFEDSAYFIMTNCNSFNGSYTVKGDSIKLSDGAVTEMACDDMKTEDALRRILPHISRIDVHYNSGVRLIGSAPSEYILLRKAKTEIK
;
A
#
# COMPACT_ATOMS: atom_id res chain seq x y z
N MET A 1 -43.24 -25.54 -5.69
CA MET A 1 -44.06 -25.88 -6.89
C MET A 1 -44.23 -24.64 -7.74
N LYS A 2 -43.83 -24.68 -8.99
CA LYS A 2 -44.01 -24.03 -10.29
C LYS A 2 -42.63 -23.73 -10.88
N LYS A 3 -42.14 -24.50 -11.67
CA LYS A 3 -42.17 -24.99 -13.06
C LYS A 3 -42.22 -23.90 -14.09
N SER A 4 -41.12 -23.84 -14.88
CA SER A 4 -41.06 -23.87 -16.36
C SER A 4 -41.36 -22.52 -17.08
N ASN A 5 -40.45 -22.03 -17.93
CA ASN A 5 -40.55 -22.34 -19.35
C ASN A 5 -39.28 -21.92 -20.12
N MET A 6 -38.82 -22.85 -20.86
CA MET A 6 -37.78 -22.87 -21.89
C MET A 6 -38.45 -22.45 -23.23
N VAL A 7 -37.87 -21.52 -23.96
CA VAL A 7 -38.19 -21.31 -25.38
C VAL A 7 -36.90 -21.27 -26.20
N PHE A 8 -36.77 -22.30 -27.02
CA PHE A 8 -35.84 -22.39 -28.13
C PHE A 8 -36.42 -21.64 -29.33
N ILE A 9 -35.63 -20.86 -30.04
CA ILE A 9 -35.91 -20.54 -31.45
C ILE A 9 -34.65 -20.74 -32.27
N ILE A 10 -34.76 -21.72 -33.15
CA ILE A 10 -33.82 -22.08 -34.23
C ILE A 10 -34.24 -21.24 -35.45
N GLY A 11 -33.30 -20.62 -36.13
CA GLY A 11 -33.54 -20.01 -37.40
C GLY A 11 -32.29 -20.00 -38.27
N ALA A 12 -32.22 -20.96 -39.16
CA ALA A 12 -31.23 -21.05 -40.22
C ALA A 12 -31.63 -20.28 -41.46
N ALA A 13 -30.74 -19.59 -42.12
CA ALA A 13 -30.83 -19.33 -43.54
C ALA A 13 -29.45 -19.06 -44.16
N LEU A 14 -29.07 -19.92 -45.06
CA LEU A 14 -27.98 -19.79 -46.04
C LEU A 14 -28.33 -18.70 -47.08
N LEU A 15 -27.27 -18.00 -47.56
CA LEU A 15 -27.19 -17.63 -48.97
C LEU A 15 -25.76 -17.29 -49.39
N MET A 16 -25.30 -18.02 -50.39
CA MET A 16 -24.01 -17.86 -51.10
C MET A 16 -24.08 -16.68 -52.09
N ALA A 17 -22.98 -15.96 -52.27
CA ALA A 17 -22.65 -15.36 -53.56
C ALA A 17 -21.12 -15.25 -53.70
N ALA A 18 -20.60 -15.85 -54.70
CA ALA A 18 -19.20 -15.80 -55.17
C ALA A 18 -19.01 -14.58 -56.06
N ALA A 19 -17.89 -13.87 -55.88
CA ALA A 19 -17.33 -13.02 -56.93
C ALA A 19 -15.80 -13.05 -56.82
N THR A 20 -15.21 -13.56 -57.88
CA THR A 20 -13.78 -13.63 -58.20
C THR A 20 -13.21 -12.25 -58.53
N GLY A 21 -12.02 -11.95 -58.02
CA GLY A 21 -11.22 -10.80 -58.42
C GLY A 21 -9.77 -10.96 -57.97
N CYS A 22 -8.92 -11.43 -58.85
CA CYS A 22 -7.45 -11.40 -58.71
C CYS A 22 -6.94 -9.99 -58.86
N PHE A 23 -5.99 -9.54 -58.04
CA PHE A 23 -4.69 -8.99 -58.41
C PHE A 23 -3.97 -8.37 -57.20
N GLY A 24 -2.68 -8.69 -57.07
CA GLY A 24 -1.73 -7.82 -56.38
C GLY A 24 -1.07 -8.34 -55.11
N ASN A 25 0.01 -9.07 -55.27
CA ASN A 25 1.04 -9.31 -54.26
C ASN A 25 1.46 -8.03 -53.57
N LYS A 26 1.36 -8.00 -52.24
CA LYS A 26 2.38 -7.46 -51.33
C LYS A 26 2.21 -8.11 -49.97
N GLU A 27 3.19 -8.93 -49.64
CA GLU A 27 3.38 -9.44 -48.27
C GLU A 27 3.57 -8.26 -47.30
N ALA A 28 2.58 -7.97 -46.52
CA ALA A 28 2.74 -7.22 -45.29
C ALA A 28 2.70 -8.20 -44.14
N LYS A 29 3.86 -8.55 -43.60
CA LYS A 29 4.00 -9.18 -42.31
C LYS A 29 3.30 -8.27 -41.31
N SER A 30 2.15 -8.67 -40.85
CA SER A 30 1.55 -8.14 -39.63
C SER A 30 2.25 -8.80 -38.46
N ASP A 31 3.34 -8.20 -37.98
CA ASP A 31 3.81 -8.42 -36.63
C ASP A 31 2.72 -7.90 -35.69
N GLN A 32 1.87 -8.83 -35.25
CA GLN A 32 1.08 -8.63 -34.04
C GLN A 32 2.05 -8.65 -32.87
N SER A 33 2.72 -7.51 -32.66
CA SER A 33 3.33 -7.18 -31.40
C SER A 33 2.21 -7.13 -30.37
N ASN A 34 2.06 -8.23 -29.66
CA ASN A 34 1.22 -8.35 -28.49
C ASN A 34 1.92 -7.54 -27.38
N ASN A 35 1.86 -6.21 -27.49
CA ASN A 35 2.28 -5.29 -26.47
C ASN A 35 1.26 -5.37 -25.34
N LYS A 36 1.39 -6.43 -24.53
CA LYS A 36 0.83 -6.49 -23.21
C LYS A 36 1.57 -5.39 -22.43
N ALA A 37 1.00 -4.18 -22.47
CA ALA A 37 1.44 -3.10 -21.61
C ALA A 37 1.36 -3.63 -20.18
N GLN A 38 2.47 -4.10 -19.66
CA GLN A 38 2.65 -4.25 -18.23
C GLN A 38 2.61 -2.83 -17.70
N THR A 39 1.47 -2.44 -17.16
CA THR A 39 1.38 -1.23 -16.32
C THR A 39 2.28 -1.52 -15.14
N GLU A 40 3.51 -1.03 -15.16
CA GLU A 40 4.38 -1.03 -13.99
C GLU A 40 3.64 -0.20 -12.94
N VAL A 41 3.14 -0.88 -11.93
CA VAL A 41 2.55 -0.22 -10.75
C VAL A 41 3.71 0.49 -10.07
N ALA A 42 3.73 1.83 -10.14
CA ALA A 42 4.73 2.62 -9.46
C ALA A 42 4.69 2.31 -7.96
N ASN A 43 5.86 2.08 -7.38
CA ASN A 43 5.97 1.85 -5.94
C ASN A 43 5.58 3.12 -5.18
N ALA A 44 4.87 2.96 -4.07
CA ALA A 44 4.58 4.06 -3.17
C ALA A 44 5.90 4.62 -2.59
N ASP A 45 6.17 5.90 -2.80
CA ASP A 45 7.34 6.56 -2.22
C ASP A 45 6.99 7.14 -0.85
N ILE A 46 7.47 6.47 0.19
CA ILE A 46 7.28 6.87 1.59
C ILE A 46 8.56 7.41 2.22
N ARG A 47 9.63 7.60 1.45
CA ARG A 47 10.92 8.05 1.98
C ARG A 47 10.82 9.39 2.69
N GLY A 48 11.68 9.55 3.70
CA GLY A 48 11.78 10.74 4.54
C GLY A 48 11.20 10.54 5.92
N GLN A 49 11.08 11.65 6.65
CA GLN A 49 10.62 11.64 8.03
C GLN A 49 9.12 11.91 8.14
N TRP A 50 8.47 11.12 8.98
CA TRP A 50 7.05 11.14 9.24
C TRP A 50 6.79 11.14 10.75
N TYR A 51 5.94 12.04 11.23
CA TYR A 51 5.48 11.99 12.61
C TYR A 51 4.39 10.93 12.78
N ILE A 52 4.47 10.17 13.86
CA ILE A 52 3.42 9.20 14.25
C ILE A 52 2.29 10.02 14.88
N GLU A 53 1.17 10.09 14.18
CA GLU A 53 0.00 10.85 14.66
C GLU A 53 -0.93 9.96 15.47
N ASN A 54 -1.11 8.70 15.04
CA ASN A 54 -1.97 7.76 15.74
C ASN A 54 -1.60 6.32 15.38
N ILE A 55 -1.74 5.41 16.32
CA ILE A 55 -1.66 3.96 16.12
C ILE A 55 -3.02 3.40 16.49
N VAL A 56 -3.73 2.85 15.51
CA VAL A 56 -5.12 2.43 15.65
C VAL A 56 -5.22 0.92 15.45
N PHE A 57 -5.89 0.24 16.35
CA PHE A 57 -6.22 -1.19 16.25
C PHE A 57 -7.69 -1.40 15.90
N ASN A 58 -8.56 -0.53 16.41
CA ASN A 58 -9.97 -0.42 16.07
C ASN A 58 -10.50 0.93 16.58
N ASP A 59 -11.80 1.17 16.44
CA ASP A 59 -12.43 2.45 16.79
C ASP A 59 -12.30 2.85 18.27
N SER A 60 -12.07 1.90 19.17
CA SER A 60 -11.97 2.11 20.62
C SER A 60 -10.60 1.81 21.21
N ASP A 61 -9.70 1.18 20.43
CA ASP A 61 -8.34 0.79 20.85
C ASP A 61 -7.32 1.50 19.95
N TYR A 62 -6.78 2.59 20.46
CA TYR A 62 -5.78 3.39 19.77
C TYR A 62 -4.83 4.07 20.74
N VAL A 63 -3.62 4.38 20.26
CA VAL A 63 -2.62 5.14 20.97
C VAL A 63 -2.27 6.38 20.15
N ARG A 64 -2.42 7.55 20.77
CA ARG A 64 -1.94 8.82 20.23
C ARG A 64 -0.68 9.21 20.99
N PRO A 65 0.48 9.24 20.32
CA PRO A 65 1.70 9.70 20.95
C PRO A 65 1.54 11.10 21.54
N ASP A 66 1.99 11.29 22.77
CA ASP A 66 1.88 12.58 23.43
C ASP A 66 2.84 13.58 22.81
N GLU A 67 2.32 14.70 22.32
CA GLU A 67 3.07 15.83 21.72
C GLU A 67 3.28 16.96 22.71
N THR A 68 3.18 16.73 24.03
CA THR A 68 3.26 17.77 25.08
C THR A 68 4.57 18.52 25.07
N SER A 69 5.61 17.98 24.43
CA SER A 69 6.87 18.68 24.20
C SER A 69 7.14 18.78 22.69
N SER A 70 7.21 20.00 22.16
CA SER A 70 7.56 20.25 20.76
C SER A 70 8.95 19.72 20.35
N SER A 71 9.78 19.34 21.32
CA SER A 71 11.13 18.80 21.13
C SER A 71 11.19 17.26 21.07
N MET A 72 10.12 16.55 21.44
CA MET A 72 10.10 15.08 21.51
C MET A 72 8.99 14.47 20.66
N LYS A 73 8.90 14.89 19.40
CA LYS A 73 7.96 14.26 18.48
C LYS A 73 8.41 12.85 18.14
N GLN A 74 7.49 11.91 18.28
CA GLN A 74 7.73 10.53 17.90
C GLN A 74 7.59 10.40 16.39
N TYR A 75 8.55 9.78 15.75
CA TYR A 75 8.63 9.75 14.28
C TYR A 75 9.19 8.44 13.73
N ILE A 76 8.91 8.21 12.48
CA ILE A 76 9.53 7.18 11.65
C ILE A 76 10.25 7.84 10.47
N VAL A 77 11.47 7.37 10.18
CA VAL A 77 12.23 7.74 8.98
C VAL A 77 12.30 6.52 8.08
N PHE A 78 11.97 6.69 6.82
CA PHE A 78 12.23 5.70 5.77
C PHE A 78 13.37 6.21 4.88
N GLU A 79 14.44 5.43 4.79
CA GLU A 79 15.54 5.61 3.85
C GLU A 79 15.33 4.69 2.63
N ASP A 80 16.33 4.42 1.81
CA ASP A 80 16.15 3.62 0.60
C ASP A 80 15.70 2.18 0.87
N SER A 81 16.16 1.57 1.95
CA SER A 81 15.83 0.18 2.30
C SER A 81 15.74 -0.07 3.81
N ALA A 82 15.95 0.97 4.61
CA ALA A 82 15.94 0.90 6.07
C ALA A 82 14.88 1.83 6.66
N TYR A 83 14.34 1.45 7.81
CA TYR A 83 13.51 2.33 8.60
C TYR A 83 14.09 2.50 10.00
N PHE A 84 13.81 3.65 10.58
CA PHE A 84 14.15 4.00 11.94
C PHE A 84 12.96 4.67 12.61
N ILE A 85 12.60 4.25 13.81
CA ILE A 85 11.54 4.84 14.62
C ILE A 85 12.15 5.37 15.90
N MET A 86 11.82 6.59 16.25
CA MET A 86 12.14 7.19 17.53
C MET A 86 10.84 7.45 18.31
N THR A 87 10.79 6.94 19.52
CA THR A 87 9.72 7.25 20.47
C THR A 87 10.24 8.15 21.58
N ASN A 88 9.43 8.40 22.61
CA ASN A 88 9.87 9.13 23.80
C ASN A 88 10.90 8.38 24.64
N CYS A 89 11.03 7.06 24.46
CA CYS A 89 11.89 6.22 25.28
C CYS A 89 12.83 5.37 24.43
N ASN A 90 12.30 4.62 23.48
CA ASN A 90 13.06 3.64 22.73
C ASN A 90 13.15 3.98 21.24
N SER A 91 14.08 3.31 20.56
CA SER A 91 14.20 3.34 19.12
C SER A 91 14.05 1.95 18.54
N PHE A 92 13.46 1.88 17.33
CA PHE A 92 13.33 0.69 16.52
C PHE A 92 14.05 0.93 15.22
N ASN A 93 14.67 -0.07 14.66
CA ASN A 93 15.23 -0.02 13.32
C ASN A 93 15.04 -1.35 12.61
N GLY A 94 15.09 -1.34 11.30
CA GLY A 94 15.00 -2.54 10.48
C GLY A 94 15.12 -2.19 9.01
N SER A 95 14.92 -3.18 8.16
CA SER A 95 14.83 -2.96 6.72
C SER A 95 13.38 -3.06 6.23
N TYR A 96 13.11 -2.48 5.07
CA TYR A 96 11.80 -2.61 4.44
C TYR A 96 11.92 -2.77 2.92
N THR A 97 10.87 -3.31 2.32
CA THR A 97 10.71 -3.37 0.87
C THR A 97 9.30 -2.93 0.49
N VAL A 98 9.18 -2.24 -0.64
CA VAL A 98 7.90 -1.79 -1.20
C VAL A 98 7.74 -2.36 -2.60
N LYS A 99 6.54 -2.86 -2.90
CA LYS A 99 6.13 -3.29 -4.24
C LYS A 99 4.69 -2.85 -4.49
N GLY A 100 4.53 -1.82 -5.33
CA GLY A 100 3.25 -1.14 -5.49
C GLY A 100 2.84 -0.44 -4.19
N ASP A 101 1.70 -0.81 -3.64
CA ASP A 101 1.20 -0.38 -2.33
C ASP A 101 1.50 -1.36 -1.18
N SER A 102 2.11 -2.51 -1.50
CA SER A 102 2.50 -3.50 -0.50
C SER A 102 3.83 -3.13 0.14
N ILE A 103 3.93 -3.25 1.45
CA ILE A 103 5.15 -3.05 2.23
C ILE A 103 5.41 -4.27 3.10
N LYS A 104 6.68 -4.62 3.23
CA LYS A 104 7.14 -5.61 4.19
C LYS A 104 8.22 -4.99 5.05
N LEU A 105 7.99 -4.94 6.35
CA LEU A 105 9.00 -4.58 7.35
C LEU A 105 9.70 -5.86 7.81
N SER A 106 11.01 -5.79 8.01
CA SER A 106 11.76 -6.87 8.65
C SER A 106 11.93 -6.57 10.13
N ASP A 107 12.08 -7.61 10.90
CA ASP A 107 12.53 -7.48 12.28
C ASP A 107 13.90 -6.80 12.31
N GLY A 108 14.07 -5.90 13.26
CA GLY A 108 15.28 -5.14 13.46
C GLY A 108 15.67 -5.08 14.95
N ALA A 109 16.58 -4.20 15.28
CA ALA A 109 16.96 -3.97 16.66
C ALA A 109 16.01 -2.96 17.32
N VAL A 110 15.77 -3.17 18.61
CA VAL A 110 14.99 -2.27 19.47
C VAL A 110 15.84 -2.01 20.73
N THR A 111 15.93 -0.75 21.14
CA THR A 111 16.49 -0.46 22.47
C THR A 111 15.49 -0.86 23.55
N GLU A 112 15.97 -1.21 24.73
CA GLU A 112 15.12 -1.70 25.84
C GLU A 112 15.37 -0.86 27.09
N MET A 113 15.03 0.43 27.00
CA MET A 113 14.99 1.29 28.15
C MET A 113 13.62 1.17 28.82
N ALA A 114 13.58 1.13 30.14
CA ALA A 114 12.36 1.17 30.92
C ALA A 114 12.03 2.64 31.24
N CYS A 115 10.88 3.11 30.77
CA CYS A 115 10.35 4.43 31.03
C CYS A 115 8.95 4.33 31.64
N ASP A 116 8.49 5.41 32.26
CA ASP A 116 7.19 5.45 32.94
C ASP A 116 6.00 5.32 31.94
N ASP A 117 6.18 5.80 30.70
CA ASP A 117 5.18 5.67 29.64
C ASP A 117 5.76 4.93 28.44
N MET A 118 5.28 3.69 28.25
CA MET A 118 5.68 2.77 27.16
C MET A 118 4.54 2.51 26.16
N LYS A 119 3.44 3.26 26.23
CA LYS A 119 2.24 3.00 25.42
C LYS A 119 2.51 2.98 23.92
N THR A 120 3.34 3.90 23.42
CA THR A 120 3.68 3.95 22.00
C THR A 120 4.54 2.77 21.60
N GLU A 121 5.54 2.43 22.41
CA GLU A 121 6.40 1.26 22.18
C GLU A 121 5.61 -0.04 22.15
N ASP A 122 4.73 -0.24 23.13
CA ASP A 122 3.89 -1.43 23.20
C ASP A 122 2.95 -1.52 22.00
N ALA A 123 2.38 -0.40 21.58
CA ALA A 123 1.56 -0.32 20.38
C ALA A 123 2.37 -0.62 19.11
N LEU A 124 3.59 -0.08 18.99
CA LEU A 124 4.47 -0.36 17.86
C LEU A 124 4.89 -1.84 17.83
N ARG A 125 5.29 -2.42 18.95
CA ARG A 125 5.63 -3.86 19.05
C ARG A 125 4.47 -4.74 18.59
N ARG A 126 3.24 -4.34 18.89
CA ARG A 126 2.03 -5.06 18.51
C ARG A 126 1.71 -4.92 17.03
N ILE A 127 1.85 -3.73 16.41
CA ILE A 127 1.37 -3.48 15.05
C ILE A 127 2.43 -3.71 13.97
N LEU A 128 3.71 -3.38 14.21
CA LEU A 128 4.76 -3.43 13.18
C LEU A 128 4.88 -4.80 12.48
N PRO A 129 4.78 -5.95 13.18
CA PRO A 129 4.86 -7.27 12.53
C PRO A 129 3.72 -7.53 11.54
N HIS A 130 2.63 -6.79 11.63
CA HIS A 130 1.41 -6.97 10.84
C HIS A 130 1.27 -5.96 9.70
N ILE A 131 2.15 -4.96 9.62
CA ILE A 131 2.12 -3.96 8.55
C ILE A 131 2.40 -4.63 7.20
N SER A 132 1.47 -4.43 6.26
CA SER A 132 1.50 -5.09 4.96
C SER A 132 1.16 -4.19 3.77
N ARG A 133 0.54 -3.02 4.00
CA ARG A 133 0.10 -2.13 2.93
C ARG A 133 0.28 -0.66 3.28
N ILE A 134 0.47 0.16 2.25
CA ILE A 134 0.60 1.61 2.31
C ILE A 134 -0.63 2.24 1.65
N ASP A 135 -1.24 3.22 2.31
CA ASP A 135 -2.25 4.09 1.73
C ASP A 135 -1.75 5.54 1.82
N VAL A 136 -1.35 6.10 0.68
CA VAL A 136 -0.78 7.46 0.56
C VAL A 136 -1.83 8.55 0.34
N HIS A 137 -3.11 8.22 0.24
CA HIS A 137 -4.15 9.15 -0.19
C HIS A 137 -4.91 9.82 0.96
N TYR A 138 -4.50 9.61 2.19
CA TYR A 138 -5.24 10.10 3.34
C TYR A 138 -4.76 11.49 3.79
N ASN A 139 -5.52 12.56 3.45
CA ASN A 139 -5.35 13.94 3.98
C ASN A 139 -3.90 14.43 4.10
N SER A 140 -3.09 14.23 3.05
CA SER A 140 -1.64 14.56 3.03
C SER A 140 -0.78 13.74 4.00
N GLY A 141 -1.32 12.62 4.52
CA GLY A 141 -0.61 11.65 5.34
C GLY A 141 -0.43 10.31 4.64
N VAL A 142 0.11 9.38 5.38
CA VAL A 142 0.27 7.97 4.98
C VAL A 142 -0.32 7.11 6.08
N ARG A 143 -1.08 6.09 5.70
CA ARG A 143 -1.44 5.01 6.60
C ARG A 143 -0.61 3.78 6.26
N LEU A 144 0.07 3.25 7.26
CA LEU A 144 0.65 1.91 7.20
C LEU A 144 -0.39 0.95 7.78
N ILE A 145 -0.96 0.11 6.92
CA ILE A 145 -2.10 -0.75 7.26
C ILE A 145 -1.60 -2.11 7.72
N GLY A 146 -2.14 -2.58 8.85
CA GLY A 146 -1.84 -3.86 9.47
C GLY A 146 -2.63 -5.03 8.88
N SER A 147 -3.06 -5.95 9.74
CA SER A 147 -3.80 -7.15 9.34
C SER A 147 -5.21 -6.86 8.81
N ALA A 148 -5.82 -5.78 9.26
CA ALA A 148 -7.15 -5.33 8.84
C ALA A 148 -7.12 -3.85 8.42
N PRO A 149 -8.04 -3.38 7.56
CA PRO A 149 -8.11 -1.98 7.15
C PRO A 149 -8.35 -1.00 8.31
N SER A 150 -8.93 -1.46 9.42
CA SER A 150 -9.12 -0.71 10.64
C SER A 150 -7.88 -0.62 11.53
N GLU A 151 -6.85 -1.43 11.25
CA GLU A 151 -5.60 -1.48 11.98
C GLU A 151 -4.52 -0.75 11.18
N TYR A 152 -4.02 0.37 11.70
CA TYR A 152 -3.05 1.18 10.97
C TYR A 152 -2.23 2.12 11.86
N ILE A 153 -1.07 2.53 11.35
CA ILE A 153 -0.32 3.67 11.85
C ILE A 153 -0.62 4.85 10.92
N LEU A 154 -1.14 5.94 11.48
CA LEU A 154 -1.32 7.20 10.76
C LEU A 154 -0.07 8.05 10.89
N LEU A 155 0.50 8.39 9.75
CA LEU A 155 1.72 9.18 9.62
C LEU A 155 1.42 10.52 8.96
N ARG A 156 2.02 11.59 9.48
CA ARG A 156 1.98 12.93 8.89
C ARG A 156 3.39 13.37 8.50
N LYS A 157 3.55 13.92 7.31
CA LYS A 157 4.84 14.43 6.84
C LYS A 157 5.38 15.45 7.82
N ALA A 158 6.63 15.32 8.21
CA ALA A 158 7.32 16.36 8.95
C ALA A 158 7.34 17.64 8.09
N LYS A 159 6.89 18.75 8.64
CA LYS A 159 7.00 20.05 7.95
C LYS A 159 8.49 20.37 7.83
N THR A 160 8.96 20.50 6.60
CA THR A 160 10.29 21.05 6.37
C THR A 160 10.23 22.52 6.79
N GLU A 161 10.81 22.86 7.91
CA GLU A 161 11.03 24.28 8.25
C GLU A 161 12.07 24.82 7.27
N ILE A 162 11.61 25.59 6.31
CA ILE A 162 12.49 26.37 5.42
C ILE A 162 13.09 27.46 6.32
N LYS A 163 14.38 27.29 6.66
CA LYS A 163 15.19 28.31 7.31
C LYS A 163 15.63 29.35 6.31
#